data_4af6e7f0a52a5b0a19235bef87dca70d
#
_entry.id   4af6e7f0a52a5b0a19235bef87dca70d
#
_cell.length_a   1.000
_cell.length_b   1.000
_cell.length_c   1.000
_cell.angle_alpha   90.00
_cell.angle_beta   90.00
_cell.angle_gamma   90.00
#
_symmetry.space_group_name_H-M   'P 1'
#
loop_
_entity.id
_entity.type
_entity.pdbx_description
1 polymer ?
#
loop_
_entity_poly.entity_id
_entity_poly.type
_entity_poly.pdbx_seq_one_letter_code
_entity_poly.pdbx_strand_id
1 'polypeptide(L)'
;MAFDGFVISNIISELNKQIIGGRIYKIYQPEADEITLVIKKERLTTRLHLSASASLPLVYLSKEGKANPMQAPNFCMLLRKHISSGRIISITQPDFERIIEIKIEHLDELGDVCQKRLIVEIMGKHSNITVSYTHLTLPTNSRV
;
A
#
# COMPACT_ATOMS: atom_id res chain seq x y z
N MET A 1 -9.12 17.86 7.51
CA MET A 1 -10.03 17.39 6.46
C MET A 1 -10.34 15.91 6.70
N ALA A 2 -11.60 15.54 6.71
CA ALA A 2 -11.98 14.15 6.87
C ALA A 2 -11.92 13.40 5.54
N PHE A 3 -11.38 12.20 5.54
CA PHE A 3 -11.44 11.32 4.37
C PHE A 3 -12.77 10.58 4.40
N ASP A 4 -13.71 11.00 3.56
CA ASP A 4 -14.97 10.30 3.37
C ASP A 4 -14.94 9.47 2.07
N GLY A 5 -16.04 8.79 1.75
CA GLY A 5 -16.11 7.95 0.57
C GLY A 5 -15.86 8.70 -0.73
N PHE A 6 -16.29 9.96 -0.84
CA PHE A 6 -16.06 10.76 -2.04
C PHE A 6 -14.60 11.18 -2.20
N VAL A 7 -13.97 11.60 -1.10
CA VAL A 7 -12.55 11.97 -1.13
C VAL A 7 -11.71 10.76 -1.52
N ILE A 8 -11.99 9.60 -0.96
CA ILE A 8 -11.27 8.36 -1.28
C ILE A 8 -11.49 7.98 -2.73
N SER A 9 -12.70 8.11 -3.24
CA SER A 9 -12.99 7.82 -4.65
C SER A 9 -12.14 8.70 -5.58
N ASN A 10 -11.97 9.98 -5.26
CA ASN A 10 -11.12 10.88 -6.02
C ASN A 10 -9.65 10.49 -5.94
N ILE A 11 -9.18 10.12 -4.75
CA ILE A 11 -7.81 9.66 -4.56
C ILE A 11 -7.54 8.41 -5.39
N ILE A 12 -8.45 7.44 -5.38
CA ILE A 12 -8.32 6.21 -6.15
C ILE A 12 -8.25 6.51 -7.65
N SER A 13 -9.05 7.44 -8.13
CA SER A 13 -9.02 7.86 -9.53
C SER A 13 -7.64 8.39 -9.92
N GLU A 14 -7.05 9.25 -9.08
CA GLU A 14 -5.69 9.75 -9.30
C GLU A 14 -4.64 8.66 -9.27
N LEU A 15 -4.72 7.77 -8.28
CA LEU A 15 -3.77 6.67 -8.15
C LEU A 15 -3.83 5.73 -9.35
N ASN A 16 -5.04 5.42 -9.84
CA ASN A 16 -5.19 4.58 -11.02
C ASN A 16 -4.52 5.17 -12.25
N LYS A 17 -4.56 6.48 -12.39
CA LYS A 17 -3.89 7.14 -13.52
C LYS A 17 -2.38 7.11 -13.41
N GLN A 18 -1.84 7.21 -12.21
CA GLN A 18 -0.42 7.45 -12.01
C GLN A 18 0.40 6.20 -11.72
N ILE A 19 -0.14 5.23 -10.99
CA ILE A 19 0.67 4.12 -10.49
C ILE A 19 0.25 2.72 -10.93
N ILE A 20 -0.90 2.56 -11.58
CA ILE A 20 -1.28 1.24 -12.11
C ILE A 20 -0.25 0.78 -13.14
N GLY A 21 0.21 -0.45 -13.01
CA GLY A 21 1.27 -1.00 -13.84
C GLY A 21 2.67 -0.73 -13.33
N GLY A 22 2.81 0.10 -12.31
CA GLY A 22 4.10 0.38 -11.70
C GLY A 22 4.58 -0.77 -10.82
N ARG A 23 5.89 -0.84 -10.59
CA ARG A 23 6.49 -1.84 -9.72
C ARG A 23 6.91 -1.22 -8.40
N ILE A 24 6.71 -1.96 -7.33
CA ILE A 24 7.16 -1.56 -6.00
C ILE A 24 8.66 -1.80 -5.92
N TYR A 25 9.43 -0.72 -5.93
CA TYR A 25 10.87 -0.78 -5.95
C TYR A 25 11.47 -0.87 -4.55
N LYS A 26 11.00 -0.05 -3.63
CA LYS A 26 11.44 -0.04 -2.23
C LYS A 26 10.27 0.22 -1.31
N ILE A 27 10.39 -0.24 -0.06
CA ILE A 27 9.38 -0.06 0.97
C ILE A 27 10.04 0.46 2.22
N TYR A 28 9.47 1.54 2.78
CA TYR A 28 9.96 2.15 4.01
C TYR A 28 8.81 2.30 5.01
N GLN A 29 9.16 2.35 6.26
CA GLN A 29 8.20 2.63 7.35
C GLN A 29 8.81 3.76 8.20
N PRO A 30 8.62 5.03 7.80
CA PRO A 30 9.22 6.17 8.52
C PRO A 30 8.70 6.31 9.95
N GLU A 31 7.44 5.97 10.17
CA GLU A 31 6.79 6.00 11.49
C GLU A 31 6.09 4.66 11.73
N ALA A 32 5.74 4.37 12.98
CA ALA A 32 5.09 3.10 13.32
C ALA A 32 3.80 2.86 12.54
N ASP A 33 3.09 3.93 12.19
CA ASP A 33 1.80 3.87 11.50
C ASP A 33 1.86 4.43 10.07
N GLU A 34 3.06 4.57 9.49
CA GLU A 34 3.25 5.07 8.13
C GLU A 34 4.07 4.12 7.28
N ILE A 35 3.59 3.87 6.07
CA ILE A 35 4.31 3.09 5.06
C ILE A 35 4.52 3.95 3.82
N THR A 36 5.71 3.87 3.25
CA THR A 36 6.03 4.53 1.98
C THR A 36 6.44 3.47 0.97
N LEU A 37 5.72 3.41 -0.14
CA LEU A 37 6.05 2.54 -1.27
C LEU A 37 6.70 3.40 -2.36
N VAL A 38 7.94 3.08 -2.70
CA VAL A 38 8.61 3.72 -3.85
C VAL A 38 8.23 2.94 -5.08
N ILE A 39 7.54 3.59 -6.01
CA ILE A 39 6.97 2.95 -7.18
C ILE A 39 7.65 3.48 -8.43
N LYS A 40 8.12 2.58 -9.28
CA LYS A 40 8.68 2.90 -10.58
C LYS A 40 7.73 2.48 -11.66
N LYS A 41 7.36 3.43 -12.51
CA LYS A 41 6.53 3.19 -13.69
C LYS A 41 7.20 3.87 -14.88
N GLU A 42 7.63 3.08 -15.84
CA GLU A 42 8.41 3.56 -16.97
C GLU A 42 9.67 4.26 -16.47
N ARG A 43 9.83 5.56 -16.74
CA ARG A 43 10.99 6.34 -16.28
C ARG A 43 10.68 7.19 -15.05
N LEU A 44 9.46 7.10 -14.54
CA LEU A 44 9.05 7.91 -13.40
C LEU A 44 9.16 7.13 -12.11
N THR A 45 9.64 7.80 -11.09
CA THR A 45 9.69 7.27 -9.72
C THR A 45 8.82 8.15 -8.87
N THR A 46 7.88 7.56 -8.15
CA THR A 46 7.03 8.29 -7.23
C THR A 46 6.91 7.52 -5.92
N ARG A 47 6.49 8.20 -4.86
CA ARG A 47 6.27 7.58 -3.56
C ARG A 47 4.81 7.63 -3.18
N LEU A 48 4.27 6.50 -2.84
CA LEU A 48 2.92 6.40 -2.28
C LEU A 48 3.04 6.33 -0.76
N HIS A 49 2.50 7.33 -0.08
CA HIS A 49 2.51 7.42 1.37
C HIS A 49 1.17 6.96 1.92
N LEU A 50 1.22 5.98 2.82
CA LEU A 50 0.05 5.42 3.48
C LEU A 50 0.20 5.66 4.97
N SER A 51 -0.65 6.49 5.55
CA SER A 51 -0.64 6.77 6.98
C SER A 51 -1.89 6.26 7.65
N ALA A 52 -1.71 5.40 8.65
CA ALA A 52 -2.78 4.90 9.51
C ALA A 52 -2.82 5.66 10.84
N SER A 53 -2.29 6.88 10.88
CA SER A 53 -2.28 7.71 12.08
C SER A 53 -3.70 7.97 12.57
N ALA A 54 -3.93 7.80 13.86
CA ALA A 54 -5.24 8.05 14.46
C ALA A 54 -5.67 9.51 14.33
N SER A 55 -4.70 10.42 14.33
CA SER A 55 -4.99 11.86 14.25
C SER A 55 -5.13 12.35 12.81
N LEU A 56 -4.40 11.76 11.87
CA LEU A 56 -4.38 12.23 10.48
C LEU A 56 -4.09 11.08 9.52
N PRO A 57 -5.08 10.20 9.28
CA PRO A 57 -4.91 9.16 8.27
C PRO A 57 -4.86 9.80 6.88
N LEU A 58 -3.87 9.41 6.08
CA LEU A 58 -3.63 9.99 4.76
C LEU A 58 -3.18 8.93 3.76
N VAL A 59 -3.54 9.16 2.51
CA VAL A 59 -2.98 8.46 1.35
C VAL A 59 -2.66 9.51 0.30
N TYR A 60 -1.38 9.61 -0.11
CA TYR A 60 -0.99 10.62 -1.09
C TYR A 60 0.28 10.21 -1.82
N LEU A 61 0.49 10.82 -2.99
CA LEU A 61 1.70 10.65 -3.79
C LEU A 61 2.66 11.82 -3.58
N SER A 62 3.95 11.54 -3.56
CA SER A 62 4.98 12.55 -3.41
C SER A 62 6.26 12.09 -4.09
N LYS A 63 7.13 13.02 -4.44
CA LYS A 63 8.47 12.70 -4.92
C LYS A 63 9.50 12.68 -3.79
N GLU A 64 9.14 13.21 -2.63
CA GLU A 64 10.03 13.31 -1.49
C GLU A 64 9.70 12.26 -0.44
N GLY A 65 10.71 11.80 0.27
CA GLY A 65 10.57 10.85 1.36
C GLY A 65 10.91 11.47 2.70
N LYS A 66 10.47 10.81 3.76
CA LYS A 66 10.84 11.15 5.13
C LYS A 66 12.09 10.40 5.55
N ALA A 67 12.73 10.87 6.62
CA ALA A 67 13.82 10.14 7.24
C ALA A 67 13.32 8.79 7.74
N ASN A 68 14.11 7.75 7.55
CA ASN A 68 13.77 6.40 7.94
C ASN A 68 14.57 5.97 9.17
N PRO A 69 14.01 5.08 10.02
CA PRO A 69 14.79 4.54 11.12
C PRO A 69 15.99 3.75 10.61
N MET A 70 17.04 3.65 11.41
CA MET A 70 18.25 2.93 11.04
C MET A 70 17.96 1.45 10.77
N GLN A 71 17.02 0.88 11.49
CA GLN A 71 16.61 -0.51 11.32
C GLN A 71 15.14 -0.55 10.93
N ALA A 72 14.81 -1.29 9.87
CA ALA A 72 13.45 -1.39 9.39
C ALA A 72 12.57 -2.13 10.42
N PRO A 73 11.37 -1.58 10.75
CA PRO A 73 10.44 -2.28 11.62
C PRO A 73 9.95 -3.61 11.03
N ASN A 74 9.45 -4.48 11.89
CA ASN A 74 9.01 -5.82 11.50
C ASN A 74 7.97 -5.82 10.38
N PHE A 75 6.99 -4.93 10.44
CA PHE A 75 5.97 -4.87 9.41
C PHE A 75 6.55 -4.44 8.05
N CYS A 76 7.50 -3.52 8.07
CA CYS A 76 8.20 -3.09 6.85
C CYS A 76 8.95 -4.29 6.24
N MET A 77 9.65 -5.05 7.04
CA MET A 77 10.36 -6.25 6.59
C MET A 77 9.40 -7.29 6.03
N LEU A 78 8.24 -7.45 6.66
CA LEU A 78 7.19 -8.34 6.18
C LEU A 78 6.70 -7.91 4.79
N LEU A 79 6.44 -6.62 4.61
CA LEU A 79 6.02 -6.10 3.30
C LEU A 79 7.11 -6.29 2.25
N ARG A 80 8.36 -6.04 2.60
CA ARG A 80 9.49 -6.27 1.68
C ARG A 80 9.55 -7.71 1.23
N LYS A 81 9.30 -8.65 2.14
CA LYS A 81 9.30 -10.07 1.82
C LYS A 81 8.17 -10.43 0.85
N HIS A 82 6.99 -9.85 1.02
CA HIS A 82 5.78 -10.30 0.33
C HIS A 82 5.39 -9.51 -0.90
N ILE A 83 5.68 -8.21 -0.95
CA ILE A 83 5.23 -7.38 -2.07
C ILE A 83 6.34 -6.61 -2.77
N SER A 84 7.59 -6.72 -2.33
CA SER A 84 8.71 -6.08 -3.01
C SER A 84 8.83 -6.61 -4.44
N SER A 85 9.11 -5.72 -5.38
CA SER A 85 9.16 -6.02 -6.82
C SER A 85 7.82 -6.42 -7.43
N GLY A 86 6.73 -6.35 -6.67
CA GLY A 86 5.41 -6.62 -7.17
C GLY A 86 4.90 -5.51 -8.07
N ARG A 87 4.00 -5.88 -8.97
CA ARG A 87 3.37 -4.95 -9.91
C ARG A 87 1.98 -4.59 -9.41
N ILE A 88 1.68 -3.31 -9.37
CA ILE A 88 0.35 -2.83 -8.96
C ILE A 88 -0.61 -3.04 -10.14
N ILE A 89 -1.61 -3.90 -9.94
CA ILE A 89 -2.54 -4.25 -11.01
C ILE A 89 -3.91 -3.60 -10.86
N SER A 90 -4.32 -3.24 -9.65
CA SER A 90 -5.57 -2.52 -9.45
C SER A 90 -5.59 -1.80 -8.11
N ILE A 91 -6.33 -0.71 -8.06
CA ILE A 91 -6.60 0.05 -6.85
C ILE A 91 -8.09 0.31 -6.83
N THR A 92 -8.78 -0.18 -5.80
CA THR A 92 -10.24 -0.12 -5.72
C THR A 92 -10.69 0.36 -4.34
N GLN A 93 -11.95 0.76 -4.28
CA GLN A 93 -12.63 1.14 -3.04
C GLN A 93 -13.82 0.19 -2.87
N PRO A 94 -13.69 -0.84 -2.02
CA PRO A 94 -14.81 -1.77 -1.81
C PRO A 94 -16.03 -1.07 -1.20
N ASP A 95 -17.19 -1.30 -1.78
CA ASP A 95 -18.49 -0.85 -1.27
C ASP A 95 -18.57 0.65 -0.91
N PHE A 96 -17.78 1.48 -1.57
CA PHE A 96 -17.78 2.92 -1.33
C PHE A 96 -17.44 3.30 0.12
N GLU A 97 -16.71 2.44 0.82
CA GLU A 97 -16.28 2.69 2.19
C GLU A 97 -14.95 3.45 2.24
N ARG A 98 -14.48 3.77 3.43
CA ARG A 98 -13.19 4.43 3.62
C ARG A 98 -12.05 3.42 3.64
N ILE A 99 -12.04 2.56 2.64
CA ILE A 99 -11.08 1.48 2.48
C ILE A 99 -10.50 1.55 1.07
N ILE A 100 -9.18 1.44 0.97
CA ILE A 100 -8.49 1.35 -0.31
C ILE A 100 -7.85 -0.03 -0.39
N GLU A 101 -8.13 -0.75 -1.47
CA GLU A 101 -7.54 -2.05 -1.71
C GLU A 101 -6.60 -1.97 -2.91
N ILE A 102 -5.33 -2.28 -2.67
CA ILE A 102 -4.29 -2.30 -3.71
C ILE A 102 -3.94 -3.75 -3.99
N LYS A 103 -4.23 -4.21 -5.20
CA LYS A 103 -3.83 -5.55 -5.63
C LYS A 103 -2.46 -5.52 -6.26
N ILE A 104 -1.62 -6.44 -5.83
CA ILE A 104 -0.22 -6.53 -6.25
C ILE A 104 0.04 -7.96 -6.74
N GLU A 105 0.63 -8.05 -7.92
CA GLU A 105 0.97 -9.32 -8.54
C GLU A 105 2.48 -9.51 -8.54
N HIS A 106 2.94 -10.68 -8.14
CA HIS A 106 4.36 -11.01 -8.19
C HIS A 106 4.55 -12.51 -8.36
N LEU A 107 5.79 -12.91 -8.63
CA LEU A 107 6.15 -14.32 -8.73
C LEU A 107 6.59 -14.84 -7.36
N ASP A 108 6.12 -16.03 -7.00
CA ASP A 108 6.57 -16.69 -5.78
C ASP A 108 7.91 -17.42 -6.01
N GLU A 109 8.37 -18.14 -5.00
CA GLU A 109 9.66 -18.84 -5.07
C GLU A 109 9.71 -19.94 -6.14
N LEU A 110 8.54 -20.44 -6.53
CA LEU A 110 8.41 -21.47 -7.56
C LEU A 110 8.19 -20.88 -8.94
N GLY A 111 8.13 -19.56 -9.07
CA GLY A 111 7.87 -18.90 -10.33
C GLY A 111 6.41 -18.77 -10.69
N ASP A 112 5.50 -19.15 -9.80
CA ASP A 112 4.06 -19.01 -10.02
C ASP A 112 3.58 -17.62 -9.69
N VAL A 113 2.56 -17.16 -10.42
CA VAL A 113 1.97 -15.85 -10.19
C VAL A 113 1.13 -15.86 -8.92
N CYS A 114 1.47 -14.96 -7.99
CA CYS A 114 0.74 -14.74 -6.76
C CYS A 114 0.14 -13.36 -6.74
N GLN A 115 -1.03 -13.23 -6.12
CA GLN A 115 -1.64 -11.93 -5.88
C GLN A 115 -1.71 -11.68 -4.37
N LYS A 116 -1.39 -10.45 -3.98
CA LYS A 116 -1.53 -9.99 -2.61
C LYS A 116 -2.31 -8.69 -2.61
N ARG A 117 -2.98 -8.43 -1.50
CA ARG A 117 -3.77 -7.22 -1.35
C ARG A 117 -3.26 -6.43 -0.17
N LEU A 118 -2.98 -5.16 -0.41
CA LEU A 118 -2.67 -4.21 0.63
C LEU A 118 -3.95 -3.43 0.90
N ILE A 119 -4.45 -3.51 2.11
CA ILE A 119 -5.73 -2.92 2.49
C ILE A 119 -5.45 -1.76 3.44
N VAL A 120 -5.87 -0.56 3.05
CA VAL A 120 -5.70 0.65 3.85
C VAL A 120 -7.07 1.09 4.34
N GLU A 121 -7.27 1.04 5.65
CA GLU A 121 -8.52 1.44 6.29
C GLU A 121 -8.35 2.84 6.89
N ILE A 122 -9.10 3.81 6.40
CA ILE A 122 -8.99 5.22 6.82
C ILE A 122 -10.20 5.56 7.71
N MET A 123 -10.12 5.19 8.97
CA MET A 123 -11.23 5.29 9.92
C MET A 123 -10.86 6.02 11.21
N GLY A 124 -10.09 7.11 11.11
CA GLY A 124 -9.66 7.86 12.29
C GLY A 124 -8.79 7.00 13.20
N LYS A 125 -9.18 6.87 14.46
CA LYS A 125 -8.40 6.08 15.43
C LYS A 125 -8.39 4.59 15.15
N HIS A 126 -9.26 4.10 14.24
CA HIS A 126 -9.30 2.71 13.82
C HIS A 126 -8.63 2.50 12.46
N SER A 127 -7.88 3.47 11.99
CA SER A 127 -7.14 3.34 10.73
C SER A 127 -6.09 2.24 10.84
N ASN A 128 -5.87 1.53 9.74
CA ASN A 128 -4.94 0.41 9.73
C ASN A 128 -4.45 0.12 8.32
N ILE A 129 -3.32 -0.58 8.24
CA ILE A 129 -2.78 -1.09 7.00
C ILE A 129 -2.57 -2.58 7.17
N THR A 130 -3.14 -3.37 6.27
CA THR A 130 -3.14 -4.82 6.36
C THR A 130 -2.66 -5.41 5.04
N VAL A 131 -1.81 -6.43 5.09
CA VAL A 131 -1.47 -7.22 3.90
C VAL A 131 -2.20 -8.56 3.98
N SER A 132 -2.88 -8.92 2.89
CA SER A 132 -3.66 -10.14 2.79
C SER A 132 -3.17 -10.94 1.60
N TYR A 133 -3.02 -12.25 1.79
CA TYR A 133 -2.60 -13.15 0.73
C TYR A 133 -3.82 -13.83 0.13
N THR A 134 -3.97 -13.71 -1.19
CA THR A 134 -4.93 -14.53 -1.91
C THR A 134 -4.15 -15.66 -2.54
N HIS A 135 -4.05 -16.76 -1.85
CA HIS A 135 -3.41 -17.96 -2.37
C HIS A 135 -4.41 -19.10 -2.41
N LEU A 136 -4.02 -20.20 -3.04
CA LEU A 136 -4.88 -21.35 -3.28
C LEU A 136 -5.48 -21.99 -2.03
N THR A 137 -4.96 -21.68 -0.85
CA THR A 137 -5.43 -22.26 0.39
C THR A 137 -6.04 -21.20 1.30
N LEU A 138 -5.48 -20.97 2.47
CA LEU A 138 -6.06 -20.06 3.45
C LEU A 138 -5.47 -18.67 3.33
N PRO A 139 -6.29 -17.61 3.36
CA PRO A 139 -5.77 -16.26 3.41
C PRO A 139 -5.06 -16.03 4.74
N THR A 140 -3.89 -15.39 4.66
CA THR A 140 -3.10 -15.00 5.83
C THR A 140 -3.06 -13.49 5.88
N ASN A 141 -3.40 -12.91 7.03
CA ASN A 141 -3.41 -11.47 7.23
C ASN A 141 -2.37 -11.06 8.25
N SER A 142 -1.68 -9.95 7.98
CA SER A 142 -0.76 -9.32 8.93
C SER A 142 -1.07 -7.82 8.99
N ARG A 143 -1.05 -7.25 10.19
CA ARG A 143 -1.42 -5.87 10.42
C ARG A 143 -0.24 -5.05 10.94
N VAL A 144 -0.31 -3.77 10.63
CA VAL A 144 0.60 -2.77 11.19
C VAL A 144 0.50 -2.70 12.70
#